data_a881a5a2f7c740d90c206d98781d99ab
#
_entry.id   a881a5a2f7c740d90c206d98781d99ab
#
_cell.length_a   1.000
_cell.length_b   1.000
_cell.length_c   1.000
_cell.angle_alpha   90.00
_cell.angle_beta   90.00
_cell.angle_gamma   90.00
#
_symmetry.space_group_name_H-M   'P 1'
#
loop_
_entity.id
_entity.type
_entity.pdbx_description
1 polymer ?
#
loop_
_entity_poly.entity_id
_entity_poly.type
_entity_poly.pdbx_seq_one_letter_code
_entity_poly.pdbx_strand_id
1 'polypeptide(L)'
;MELFLHYSLIPSLLIILVLSFLQRREHCKQRDDTSYLLGNYFGIIIPLDFVGTFSNRWSYGIAFGATANNVMFLFSEGSQLLRTPQWARAFVLLIGGFEVGLSHFPFFACLSSEFRLVSSILGFLYSLTWFVVTILHITQCPHGQFLGRYETVIFYWPSLLCLSFLLGRFLYMFVKSLRIYLGWELQTEEKPFLEIHQAEHVKQLLRKPPLQEKKKSWFQSRIYEWDPCFQFPSRMIGTTVLAFICLYLFIVIEFCVFVYVRDALDVFEGELESYIASVNQTGTLTPVILQVKELIKISKGVWVVTILPASLTCVSYLFHILACYRKHVKRLWAGNKHFLPLKFHSPSSSGSVAAIARYSGWQIAYILWGYLVIHVVQSLCGLVIMYSLVLPVIHNQGLEVLRGLGIGILTISIVLGLMILQVCIAGSFFLQPKMSTVDKQKPLALNNRKMFHNFSYFLFFYNVLLGLGACLSRLLISCILGTWLIARIDRTIMQKGYEGADMGFRAWVGMLYVDHYHTHPVLVSFCHILLRGLRERQLQQALSCGHLYQPAGPRTSARPRTRWRLLQTLINNPRLLMLRKSKPGPGSQEFTQILLTCSKS
;
A
#
# COMPACT_ATOMS: atom_id res chain seq x y z
N MET A 1 -8.02 -18.94 23.34
CA MET A 1 -8.45 -18.25 22.10
C MET A 1 -8.67 -19.20 20.93
N GLU A 2 -7.80 -20.18 20.69
CA GLU A 2 -7.97 -21.15 19.57
C GLU A 2 -9.32 -21.89 19.62
N LEU A 3 -9.66 -22.52 20.74
CA LEU A 3 -10.95 -23.20 20.90
C LEU A 3 -12.14 -22.27 20.65
N PHE A 4 -12.05 -21.02 21.08
CA PHE A 4 -13.11 -20.05 20.82
C PHE A 4 -13.23 -19.71 19.34
N LEU A 5 -12.12 -19.64 18.61
CA LEU A 5 -12.14 -19.42 17.17
C LEU A 5 -12.95 -20.52 16.47
N HIS A 6 -12.72 -21.81 16.80
CA HIS A 6 -13.48 -22.92 16.25
C HIS A 6 -14.98 -22.87 16.62
N TYR A 7 -15.31 -22.60 17.89
CA TYR A 7 -16.71 -22.47 18.31
C TYR A 7 -17.43 -21.28 17.68
N SER A 8 -16.71 -20.19 17.38
CA SER A 8 -17.27 -18.99 16.76
C SER A 8 -17.74 -19.21 15.30
N LEU A 9 -17.31 -20.30 14.66
CA LEU A 9 -17.75 -20.65 13.31
C LEU A 9 -19.25 -20.94 13.25
N ILE A 10 -19.84 -21.57 14.28
CA ILE A 10 -21.26 -21.91 14.31
C ILE A 10 -22.13 -20.64 14.29
N PRO A 11 -21.99 -19.69 15.25
CA PRO A 11 -22.77 -18.46 15.20
C PRO A 11 -22.44 -17.60 13.97
N SER A 12 -21.20 -17.65 13.46
CA SER A 12 -20.83 -16.96 12.24
C SER A 12 -21.65 -17.46 11.03
N LEU A 13 -21.67 -18.76 10.79
CA LEU A 13 -22.45 -19.37 9.72
C LEU A 13 -23.94 -19.05 9.86
N LEU A 14 -24.48 -19.11 11.08
CA LEU A 14 -25.90 -18.80 11.33
C LEU A 14 -26.21 -17.33 10.97
N ILE A 15 -25.37 -16.39 11.36
CA ILE A 15 -25.54 -14.96 11.01
C ILE A 15 -25.48 -14.77 9.49
N ILE A 16 -24.52 -15.42 8.81
CA ILE A 16 -24.38 -15.34 7.36
C ILE A 16 -25.64 -15.87 6.66
N LEU A 17 -26.17 -17.00 7.10
CA LEU A 17 -27.39 -17.62 6.55
C LEU A 17 -28.59 -16.70 6.76
N VAL A 18 -28.79 -16.16 7.97
CA VAL A 18 -29.92 -15.26 8.29
C VAL A 18 -29.88 -14.02 7.41
N LEU A 19 -28.72 -13.34 7.35
CA LEU A 19 -28.59 -12.12 6.56
C LEU A 19 -28.72 -12.39 5.05
N SER A 20 -28.18 -13.49 4.55
CA SER A 20 -28.32 -13.91 3.15
C SER A 20 -29.75 -14.25 2.79
N PHE A 21 -30.50 -14.92 3.69
CA PHE A 21 -31.91 -15.21 3.50
C PHE A 21 -32.76 -13.94 3.43
N LEU A 22 -32.54 -13.01 4.34
CA LEU A 22 -33.23 -11.71 4.34
C LEU A 22 -32.98 -10.94 3.04
N GLN A 23 -31.72 -10.86 2.58
CA GLN A 23 -31.38 -10.19 1.34
C GLN A 23 -32.03 -10.83 0.12
N ARG A 24 -32.07 -12.16 0.06
CA ARG A 24 -32.73 -12.91 -1.01
C ARG A 24 -34.22 -12.64 -1.08
N ARG A 25 -34.89 -12.52 0.07
CA ARG A 25 -36.33 -12.27 0.16
C ARG A 25 -36.73 -10.89 -0.39
N GLU A 26 -35.90 -9.89 -0.20
CA GLU A 26 -36.14 -8.53 -0.71
C GLU A 26 -35.93 -8.43 -2.22
N HIS A 27 -34.90 -9.06 -2.73
CA HIS A 27 -34.67 -9.12 -4.19
C HIS A 27 -35.81 -9.90 -4.92
N CYS A 28 -36.40 -10.89 -4.31
CA CYS A 28 -37.57 -11.54 -4.87
C CYS A 28 -38.81 -10.63 -4.95
N LYS A 29 -39.00 -9.74 -3.98
CA LYS A 29 -40.09 -8.75 -3.98
C LYS A 29 -39.91 -7.65 -5.04
N GLN A 30 -38.70 -7.31 -5.36
CA GLN A 30 -38.35 -6.26 -6.34
C GLN A 30 -38.30 -6.75 -7.79
N ARG A 31 -38.49 -8.06 -8.04
CA ARG A 31 -38.27 -8.73 -9.32
C ARG A 31 -39.44 -8.62 -10.33
N ASP A 32 -40.52 -7.94 -10.00
CA ASP A 32 -41.70 -7.88 -10.89
C ASP A 32 -41.52 -6.96 -12.11
N ASP A 33 -40.39 -6.17 -12.21
CA ASP A 33 -40.26 -5.17 -13.28
C ASP A 33 -38.91 -5.18 -13.96
N THR A 34 -38.41 -5.98 -14.67
CA THR A 34 -37.25 -5.74 -15.58
C THR A 34 -35.86 -6.19 -15.11
N SER A 35 -35.52 -7.46 -15.27
CA SER A 35 -34.10 -7.74 -15.61
C SER A 35 -33.83 -9.19 -16.01
N TYR A 36 -33.90 -9.45 -17.30
CA TYR A 36 -33.42 -10.72 -17.89
C TYR A 36 -31.91 -10.78 -18.10
N LEU A 37 -31.11 -9.77 -17.71
CA LEU A 37 -29.72 -9.63 -18.13
C LEU A 37 -28.65 -9.98 -17.08
N LEU A 38 -29.01 -10.22 -15.81
CA LEU A 38 -28.03 -10.55 -14.74
C LEU A 38 -28.58 -11.63 -13.78
N GLY A 39 -29.05 -12.72 -14.36
CA GLY A 39 -29.53 -13.85 -13.60
C GLY A 39 -28.40 -14.75 -13.16
N ASN A 40 -27.90 -14.56 -11.99
CA ASN A 40 -27.33 -15.56 -11.07
C ASN A 40 -26.79 -14.82 -9.85
N TYR A 41 -27.70 -14.26 -9.07
CA TYR A 41 -27.36 -13.85 -7.71
C TYR A 41 -27.19 -15.12 -6.87
N PHE A 42 -25.94 -15.49 -6.59
CA PHE A 42 -25.62 -16.28 -5.42
C PHE A 42 -26.10 -15.47 -4.22
N GLY A 43 -27.25 -15.78 -3.66
CA GLY A 43 -27.89 -15.01 -2.58
C GLY A 43 -27.12 -14.97 -1.25
N ILE A 44 -25.78 -14.86 -1.32
CA ILE A 44 -24.88 -14.75 -0.17
C ILE A 44 -24.55 -13.28 0.01
N ILE A 45 -24.64 -12.79 1.26
CA ILE A 45 -24.30 -11.41 1.61
C ILE A 45 -22.83 -11.10 1.28
N ILE A 46 -22.60 -9.92 0.74
CA ILE A 46 -21.25 -9.43 0.40
C ILE A 46 -20.61 -8.81 1.65
N PRO A 47 -19.49 -9.36 2.17
CA PRO A 47 -18.87 -8.83 3.38
C PRO A 47 -18.16 -7.50 3.13
N LEU A 48 -17.50 -7.36 1.97
CA LEU A 48 -16.70 -6.19 1.61
C LEU A 48 -16.77 -5.95 0.10
N ASP A 49 -16.96 -4.68 -0.28
CA ASP A 49 -16.77 -4.26 -1.66
C ASP A 49 -15.28 -3.94 -1.89
N PHE A 50 -14.61 -4.77 -2.67
CA PHE A 50 -13.19 -4.62 -2.99
C PHE A 50 -12.93 -3.53 -4.04
N VAL A 51 -13.94 -3.11 -4.79
CA VAL A 51 -13.82 -2.16 -5.90
C VAL A 51 -14.38 -0.80 -5.53
N GLY A 52 -15.51 -0.77 -4.82
CA GLY A 52 -16.23 0.46 -4.48
C GLY A 52 -15.81 1.11 -3.17
N THR A 53 -16.49 2.21 -2.88
CA THR A 53 -16.35 2.94 -1.62
C THR A 53 -17.65 2.83 -0.84
N PHE A 54 -17.62 2.14 0.29
CA PHE A 54 -18.74 2.21 1.24
C PHE A 54 -18.70 3.52 2.03
N SER A 55 -19.87 4.04 2.37
CA SER A 55 -20.01 5.23 3.23
C SER A 55 -19.29 5.09 4.58
N ASN A 56 -19.15 3.86 5.07
CA ASN A 56 -18.59 3.52 6.39
C ASN A 56 -17.17 2.94 6.34
N ARG A 57 -16.34 3.35 5.39
CA ARG A 57 -14.99 2.80 5.16
C ARG A 57 -14.10 2.71 6.40
N TRP A 58 -14.19 3.65 7.33
CA TRP A 58 -13.44 3.61 8.59
C TRP A 58 -13.89 2.47 9.50
N SER A 59 -15.19 2.18 9.54
CA SER A 59 -15.72 1.03 10.29
C SER A 59 -15.18 -0.29 9.75
N TYR A 60 -15.02 -0.41 8.43
CA TYR A 60 -14.36 -1.57 7.82
C TYR A 60 -12.87 -1.66 8.19
N GLY A 61 -12.16 -0.53 8.22
CA GLY A 61 -10.78 -0.48 8.70
C GLY A 61 -10.65 -0.99 10.13
N ILE A 62 -11.53 -0.55 11.01
CA ILE A 62 -11.58 -0.98 12.41
C ILE A 62 -11.95 -2.48 12.52
N ALA A 63 -12.90 -2.97 11.69
CA ALA A 63 -13.23 -4.39 11.63
C ALA A 63 -12.02 -5.24 11.22
N PHE A 64 -11.23 -4.80 10.25
CA PHE A 64 -9.96 -5.44 9.92
C PHE A 64 -8.96 -5.39 11.09
N GLY A 65 -8.89 -4.28 11.80
CA GLY A 65 -8.03 -4.16 13.00
C GLY A 65 -8.40 -5.16 14.09
N ALA A 66 -9.68 -5.45 14.30
CA ALA A 66 -10.13 -6.46 15.26
C ALA A 66 -9.66 -7.88 14.89
N THR A 67 -9.38 -8.18 13.61
CA THR A 67 -8.89 -9.49 13.16
C THR A 67 -7.38 -9.68 13.30
N ALA A 68 -6.63 -8.63 13.63
CA ALA A 68 -5.17 -8.60 13.51
C ALA A 68 -4.47 -9.71 14.32
N ASN A 69 -4.90 -9.96 15.56
CA ASN A 69 -4.32 -11.02 16.39
C ASN A 69 -4.47 -12.41 15.74
N ASN A 70 -5.65 -12.71 15.21
CA ASN A 70 -5.90 -14.00 14.57
C ASN A 70 -5.17 -14.12 13.22
N VAL A 71 -4.97 -13.02 12.51
CA VAL A 71 -4.12 -12.98 11.31
C VAL A 71 -2.66 -13.23 11.68
N MET A 72 -2.15 -12.61 12.75
CA MET A 72 -0.78 -12.85 13.22
C MET A 72 -0.58 -14.28 13.72
N PHE A 73 -1.61 -14.88 14.30
CA PHE A 73 -1.58 -16.27 14.72
C PHE A 73 -1.35 -17.25 13.55
N LEU A 74 -1.80 -16.93 12.34
CA LEU A 74 -1.50 -17.72 11.14
C LEU A 74 0.00 -17.76 10.78
N PHE A 75 0.76 -16.73 11.19
CA PHE A 75 2.22 -16.69 10.98
C PHE A 75 2.99 -17.40 12.10
N SER A 76 2.41 -17.55 13.28
CA SER A 76 3.00 -18.38 14.34
C SER A 76 2.62 -19.84 14.07
N GLU A 77 3.58 -20.77 14.13
CA GLU A 77 3.36 -22.21 13.89
C GLU A 77 2.42 -22.90 14.92
N GLY A 78 1.54 -22.14 15.53
CA GLY A 78 0.82 -22.46 16.75
C GLY A 78 -0.32 -23.48 16.66
N SER A 79 -0.69 -24.01 15.51
CA SER A 79 -1.65 -25.11 15.48
C SER A 79 -0.98 -26.47 15.74
N GLN A 80 -0.42 -26.64 16.95
CA GLN A 80 0.13 -27.93 17.40
C GLN A 80 -0.95 -28.99 17.67
N LEU A 81 -2.23 -28.70 17.45
CA LEU A 81 -3.32 -29.64 17.68
C LEU A 81 -3.25 -30.89 16.79
N LEU A 82 -2.63 -30.78 15.61
CA LEU A 82 -2.44 -31.89 14.70
C LEU A 82 -0.92 -32.06 14.41
N ARG A 83 -0.34 -33.17 14.85
CA ARG A 83 1.00 -33.62 14.42
C ARG A 83 0.94 -33.96 12.93
N THR A 84 0.90 -32.92 12.07
CA THR A 84 0.82 -33.08 10.63
C THR A 84 2.21 -33.21 10.02
N PRO A 85 2.41 -34.05 8.99
CA PRO A 85 3.65 -34.12 8.26
C PRO A 85 3.98 -32.77 7.60
N GLN A 86 5.24 -32.47 7.37
CA GLN A 86 5.70 -31.14 6.89
C GLN A 86 5.03 -30.69 5.59
N TRP A 87 4.71 -31.61 4.68
CA TRP A 87 4.01 -31.28 3.42
C TRP A 87 2.55 -30.85 3.64
N ALA A 88 1.89 -31.33 4.70
CA ALA A 88 0.51 -31.00 5.00
C ALA A 88 0.36 -29.64 5.71
N ARG A 89 1.44 -29.06 6.25
CA ARG A 89 1.41 -27.76 6.95
C ARG A 89 0.84 -26.63 6.08
N ALA A 90 1.18 -26.62 4.80
CA ALA A 90 0.63 -25.61 3.88
C ALA A 90 -0.89 -25.68 3.76
N PHE A 91 -1.47 -26.88 3.75
CA PHE A 91 -2.92 -27.06 3.72
C PHE A 91 -3.57 -26.66 5.04
N VAL A 92 -2.93 -26.96 6.17
CA VAL A 92 -3.42 -26.55 7.50
C VAL A 92 -3.46 -25.03 7.60
N LEU A 93 -2.41 -24.32 7.13
CA LEU A 93 -2.40 -22.87 7.09
C LEU A 93 -3.48 -22.28 6.19
N LEU A 94 -3.76 -22.90 5.04
CA LEU A 94 -4.84 -22.46 4.15
C LEU A 94 -6.22 -22.64 4.81
N ILE A 95 -6.45 -23.78 5.48
CA ILE A 95 -7.68 -24.03 6.23
C ILE A 95 -7.82 -23.04 7.39
N GLY A 96 -6.75 -22.80 8.14
CA GLY A 96 -6.71 -21.78 9.21
C GLY A 96 -7.02 -20.38 8.70
N GLY A 97 -6.49 -20.00 7.54
CA GLY A 97 -6.82 -18.73 6.89
C GLY A 97 -8.29 -18.61 6.51
N PHE A 98 -8.89 -19.70 6.01
CA PHE A 98 -10.32 -19.75 5.73
C PHE A 98 -11.16 -19.69 7.01
N GLU A 99 -10.74 -20.36 8.06
CA GLU A 99 -11.38 -20.33 9.37
C GLU A 99 -11.41 -18.93 9.97
N VAL A 100 -10.25 -18.24 9.99
CA VAL A 100 -10.15 -16.83 10.45
C VAL A 100 -11.06 -15.94 9.60
N GLY A 101 -11.09 -16.12 8.28
CA GLY A 101 -11.96 -15.37 7.40
C GLY A 101 -13.44 -15.58 7.70
N LEU A 102 -13.85 -16.82 7.93
CA LEU A 102 -15.23 -17.19 8.21
C LEU A 102 -15.68 -16.73 9.60
N SER A 103 -14.83 -16.88 10.62
CA SER A 103 -15.14 -16.45 11.99
C SER A 103 -15.32 -14.94 12.11
N HIS A 104 -14.63 -14.14 11.30
CA HIS A 104 -14.75 -12.67 11.33
C HIS A 104 -15.71 -12.11 10.28
N PHE A 105 -16.23 -12.95 9.39
CA PHE A 105 -17.19 -12.56 8.35
C PHE A 105 -18.39 -11.76 8.88
N PRO A 106 -19.00 -12.08 10.05
CA PRO A 106 -20.15 -11.35 10.58
C PRO A 106 -19.89 -9.87 10.82
N PHE A 107 -18.68 -9.46 11.23
CA PHE A 107 -18.36 -8.04 11.42
C PHE A 107 -18.57 -7.25 10.13
N PHE A 108 -18.09 -7.80 9.02
CA PHE A 108 -18.18 -7.16 7.72
C PHE A 108 -19.58 -7.26 7.12
N ALA A 109 -20.21 -8.42 7.21
CA ALA A 109 -21.56 -8.65 6.72
C ALA A 109 -22.60 -7.75 7.40
N CYS A 110 -22.51 -7.60 8.72
CA CYS A 110 -23.39 -6.71 9.46
C CYS A 110 -23.20 -5.23 9.12
N LEU A 111 -21.99 -4.83 8.75
CA LEU A 111 -21.72 -3.44 8.29
C LEU A 111 -22.21 -3.19 6.86
N SER A 112 -22.25 -4.22 5.99
CA SER A 112 -22.62 -4.09 4.57
C SER A 112 -24.11 -4.30 4.32
N SER A 113 -24.83 -4.98 5.22
CA SER A 113 -26.24 -5.35 5.07
C SER A 113 -27.16 -4.13 4.90
N GLU A 114 -28.15 -4.29 4.02
CA GLU A 114 -29.23 -3.31 3.83
C GLU A 114 -30.23 -3.32 5.00
N PHE A 115 -30.40 -4.47 5.66
CA PHE A 115 -31.25 -4.64 6.86
C PHE A 115 -30.59 -4.11 8.13
N ARG A 116 -30.50 -2.82 8.24
CA ARG A 116 -29.69 -2.15 9.27
C ARG A 116 -30.10 -2.46 10.69
N LEU A 117 -31.39 -2.66 10.96
CA LEU A 117 -31.88 -2.97 12.31
C LEU A 117 -31.45 -4.36 12.76
N VAL A 118 -31.70 -5.40 11.95
CA VAL A 118 -31.33 -6.78 12.28
C VAL A 118 -29.81 -6.94 12.30
N SER A 119 -29.12 -6.39 11.30
CA SER A 119 -27.67 -6.48 11.20
C SER A 119 -26.95 -5.75 12.34
N SER A 120 -27.50 -4.63 12.82
CA SER A 120 -26.89 -3.91 13.96
C SER A 120 -27.02 -4.69 15.28
N ILE A 121 -28.16 -5.38 15.50
CA ILE A 121 -28.35 -6.23 16.68
C ILE A 121 -27.41 -7.43 16.62
N LEU A 122 -27.40 -8.16 15.50
CA LEU A 122 -26.54 -9.34 15.34
C LEU A 122 -25.04 -8.96 15.42
N GLY A 123 -24.65 -7.87 14.77
CA GLY A 123 -23.29 -7.36 14.83
C GLY A 123 -22.88 -6.91 16.23
N PHE A 124 -23.77 -6.27 16.97
CA PHE A 124 -23.54 -5.87 18.36
C PHE A 124 -23.36 -7.10 19.27
N LEU A 125 -24.25 -8.06 19.22
CA LEU A 125 -24.15 -9.27 20.03
C LEU A 125 -22.88 -10.06 19.70
N TYR A 126 -22.56 -10.21 18.42
CA TYR A 126 -21.36 -10.92 17.98
C TYR A 126 -20.07 -10.21 18.40
N SER A 127 -20.00 -8.89 18.25
CA SER A 127 -18.84 -8.11 18.70
C SER A 127 -18.72 -8.08 20.22
N LEU A 128 -19.84 -8.09 20.95
CA LEU A 128 -19.84 -8.17 22.40
C LEU A 128 -19.29 -9.51 22.89
N THR A 129 -19.66 -10.63 22.26
CA THR A 129 -19.11 -11.95 22.63
C THR A 129 -17.60 -12.00 22.43
N TRP A 130 -17.08 -11.51 21.30
CA TRP A 130 -15.63 -11.39 21.05
C TRP A 130 -14.94 -10.48 22.08
N PHE A 131 -15.54 -9.36 22.42
CA PHE A 131 -15.00 -8.41 23.40
C PHE A 131 -14.90 -9.04 24.79
N VAL A 132 -15.98 -9.68 25.25
CA VAL A 132 -16.02 -10.35 26.57
C VAL A 132 -15.02 -11.50 26.63
N VAL A 133 -14.96 -12.34 25.60
CA VAL A 133 -14.00 -13.47 25.57
C VAL A 133 -12.55 -12.96 25.56
N THR A 134 -12.26 -11.89 24.84
CA THR A 134 -10.91 -11.29 24.85
C THR A 134 -10.55 -10.75 26.23
N ILE A 135 -11.46 -10.09 26.93
CA ILE A 135 -11.25 -9.63 28.31
C ILE A 135 -11.04 -10.82 29.27
N LEU A 136 -11.88 -11.84 29.19
CA LEU A 136 -11.74 -13.04 30.01
C LEU A 136 -10.39 -13.73 29.75
N HIS A 137 -9.95 -13.80 28.50
CA HIS A 137 -8.63 -14.33 28.18
C HIS A 137 -7.50 -13.53 28.81
N ILE A 138 -7.57 -12.21 28.76
CA ILE A 138 -6.57 -11.32 29.38
C ILE A 138 -6.56 -11.49 30.91
N THR A 139 -7.73 -11.64 31.54
CA THR A 139 -7.85 -11.75 32.99
C THR A 139 -7.46 -13.14 33.53
N GLN A 140 -7.75 -14.20 32.77
CA GLN A 140 -7.43 -15.58 33.16
C GLN A 140 -5.97 -15.96 32.90
N CYS A 141 -5.33 -15.36 31.92
CA CYS A 141 -3.93 -15.60 31.55
C CYS A 141 -3.08 -14.33 31.73
N PRO A 142 -2.93 -13.75 32.95
CA PRO A 142 -2.25 -12.48 33.08
C PRO A 142 -0.73 -12.58 32.96
N HIS A 143 -0.13 -13.76 33.16
CA HIS A 143 1.33 -13.96 33.17
C HIS A 143 1.77 -14.59 31.85
N GLY A 144 2.59 -13.87 31.10
CA GLY A 144 3.30 -14.37 29.94
C GLY A 144 4.71 -14.82 30.30
N GLN A 145 5.34 -15.56 29.38
CA GLN A 145 6.68 -16.13 29.57
C GLN A 145 7.81 -15.08 29.43
N PHE A 146 7.58 -14.02 28.66
CA PHE A 146 8.65 -13.09 28.23
C PHE A 146 8.51 -11.68 28.81
N LEU A 147 7.29 -11.12 28.83
CA LEU A 147 7.00 -9.77 29.32
C LEU A 147 6.29 -9.75 30.68
N GLY A 148 6.16 -10.92 31.33
CA GLY A 148 5.56 -11.06 32.63
C GLY A 148 4.05 -10.72 32.65
N ARG A 149 3.61 -10.00 33.69
CA ARG A 149 2.18 -9.76 33.97
C ARG A 149 1.42 -9.00 32.90
N TYR A 150 2.08 -8.22 32.06
CA TYR A 150 1.42 -7.35 31.07
C TYR A 150 1.46 -7.90 29.64
N GLU A 151 2.04 -9.07 29.42
CA GLU A 151 2.24 -9.62 28.08
C GLU A 151 0.93 -9.77 27.31
N THR A 152 -0.07 -10.39 27.88
CA THR A 152 -1.38 -10.58 27.23
C THR A 152 -2.08 -9.25 26.94
N VAL A 153 -1.97 -8.26 27.83
CA VAL A 153 -2.52 -6.93 27.60
C VAL A 153 -1.85 -6.27 26.39
N ILE A 154 -0.50 -6.33 26.33
CA ILE A 154 0.28 -5.73 25.24
C ILE A 154 -0.10 -6.35 23.89
N PHE A 155 -0.35 -7.66 23.84
CA PHE A 155 -0.77 -8.33 22.59
C PHE A 155 -2.21 -8.01 22.17
N TYR A 156 -3.15 -7.91 23.12
CA TYR A 156 -4.57 -7.85 22.79
C TYR A 156 -5.19 -6.44 22.81
N TRP A 157 -4.50 -5.42 23.39
CA TRP A 157 -5.09 -4.09 23.49
C TRP A 157 -5.50 -3.45 22.16
N PRO A 158 -4.78 -3.64 20.99
CA PRO A 158 -5.21 -3.01 19.75
C PRO A 158 -6.52 -3.62 19.23
N SER A 159 -6.64 -4.96 19.32
CA SER A 159 -7.88 -5.65 18.93
C SER A 159 -9.03 -5.32 19.88
N LEU A 160 -8.78 -5.21 21.19
CA LEU A 160 -9.78 -4.81 22.16
C LEU A 160 -10.31 -3.38 21.87
N LEU A 161 -9.41 -2.47 21.55
CA LEU A 161 -9.79 -1.11 21.15
C LEU A 161 -10.62 -1.11 19.86
N CYS A 162 -10.25 -1.89 18.86
CA CYS A 162 -11.03 -2.05 17.64
C CYS A 162 -12.42 -2.65 17.91
N LEU A 163 -12.52 -3.66 18.77
CA LEU A 163 -13.80 -4.26 19.17
C LEU A 163 -14.69 -3.25 19.93
N SER A 164 -14.10 -2.42 20.80
CA SER A 164 -14.83 -1.35 21.50
C SER A 164 -15.44 -0.34 20.51
N PHE A 165 -14.68 0.08 19.50
CA PHE A 165 -15.19 0.95 18.45
C PHE A 165 -16.28 0.27 17.60
N LEU A 166 -16.15 -1.03 17.31
CA LEU A 166 -17.19 -1.79 16.61
C LEU A 166 -18.48 -1.85 17.40
N LEU A 167 -18.42 -2.11 18.71
CA LEU A 167 -19.58 -2.08 19.61
C LEU A 167 -20.27 -0.71 19.55
N GLY A 168 -19.52 0.39 19.71
CA GLY A 168 -20.04 1.74 19.59
C GLY A 168 -20.67 1.99 18.22
N ARG A 169 -20.07 1.47 17.14
CA ARG A 169 -20.57 1.63 15.79
C ARG A 169 -21.90 0.88 15.58
N PHE A 170 -22.00 -0.37 16.02
CA PHE A 170 -23.22 -1.15 15.91
C PHE A 170 -24.35 -0.55 16.77
N LEU A 171 -24.02 -0.05 17.96
CA LEU A 171 -24.98 0.67 18.81
C LEU A 171 -25.50 1.94 18.11
N TYR A 172 -24.60 2.72 17.51
CA TYR A 172 -25.00 3.91 16.73
C TYR A 172 -25.92 3.52 15.55
N MET A 173 -25.56 2.47 14.81
CA MET A 173 -26.38 1.96 13.70
C MET A 173 -27.76 1.49 14.18
N PHE A 174 -27.82 0.82 15.33
CA PHE A 174 -29.08 0.39 15.94
C PHE A 174 -29.97 1.58 16.31
N VAL A 175 -29.44 2.55 17.04
CA VAL A 175 -30.19 3.76 17.45
C VAL A 175 -30.70 4.54 16.22
N LYS A 176 -29.86 4.71 15.20
CA LYS A 176 -30.26 5.39 13.96
C LYS A 176 -31.37 4.60 13.24
N SER A 177 -31.24 3.28 13.12
CA SER A 177 -32.24 2.44 12.47
C SER A 177 -33.57 2.41 13.25
N LEU A 178 -33.49 2.44 14.57
CA LEU A 178 -34.68 2.52 15.43
C LEU A 178 -35.42 3.85 15.26
N ARG A 179 -34.69 4.97 15.17
CA ARG A 179 -35.30 6.30 14.91
C ARG A 179 -36.02 6.35 13.56
N ILE A 180 -35.42 5.75 12.52
CA ILE A 180 -36.04 5.65 11.20
C ILE A 180 -37.29 4.75 11.27
N TYR A 181 -37.23 3.62 11.98
CA TYR A 181 -38.36 2.71 12.15
C TYR A 181 -39.53 3.35 12.91
N LEU A 182 -39.24 4.17 13.91
CA LEU A 182 -40.23 4.93 14.69
C LEU A 182 -40.76 6.18 13.96
N GLY A 183 -40.28 6.45 12.75
CA GLY A 183 -40.72 7.60 11.94
C GLY A 183 -40.17 8.98 12.40
N TRP A 184 -39.20 9.00 13.30
CA TRP A 184 -38.58 10.24 13.80
C TRP A 184 -37.55 10.84 12.82
N GLU A 185 -37.06 10.04 11.88
CA GLU A 185 -36.06 10.45 10.88
C GLU A 185 -36.49 9.92 9.51
N LEU A 186 -36.51 10.79 8.51
CA LEU A 186 -36.82 10.40 7.13
C LEU A 186 -35.70 9.55 6.55
N GLN A 187 -36.06 8.46 5.88
CA GLN A 187 -35.13 7.60 5.18
C GLN A 187 -34.58 8.31 3.93
N THR A 188 -33.48 9.02 4.07
CA THR A 188 -32.82 9.77 2.99
C THR A 188 -31.76 8.93 2.28
N GLU A 189 -32.10 7.72 1.83
CA GLU A 189 -31.09 6.83 1.25
C GLU A 189 -31.49 6.16 -0.06
N GLU A 190 -31.52 6.96 -1.11
CA GLU A 190 -31.04 6.45 -2.39
C GLU A 190 -29.51 6.57 -2.37
N LYS A 191 -28.77 5.44 -2.41
CA LYS A 191 -27.32 5.43 -2.62
C LYS A 191 -27.07 6.20 -3.92
N PRO A 192 -26.45 7.39 -3.90
CA PRO A 192 -26.24 8.12 -5.13
C PRO A 192 -25.30 7.28 -6.01
N PHE A 193 -25.75 6.95 -7.23
CA PHE A 193 -24.93 6.27 -8.22
C PHE A 193 -23.60 7.01 -8.48
N LEU A 194 -23.60 8.32 -8.32
CA LEU A 194 -22.44 9.18 -8.47
C LEU A 194 -22.04 9.74 -7.11
N GLU A 195 -20.87 9.39 -6.62
CA GLU A 195 -20.33 9.90 -5.37
C GLU A 195 -19.90 11.37 -5.48
N ILE A 196 -20.04 12.12 -4.38
CA ILE A 196 -19.78 13.57 -4.34
C ILE A 196 -18.36 13.91 -4.83
N HIS A 197 -17.35 13.13 -4.42
CA HIS A 197 -15.96 13.36 -4.81
C HIS A 197 -15.70 13.14 -6.31
N GLN A 198 -16.42 12.18 -6.94
CA GLN A 198 -16.32 11.94 -8.38
C GLN A 198 -16.95 13.10 -9.17
N ALA A 199 -18.11 13.58 -8.70
CA ALA A 199 -18.76 14.76 -9.29
C ALA A 199 -17.87 16.02 -9.17
N GLU A 200 -17.24 16.23 -8.02
CA GLU A 200 -16.36 17.39 -7.80
C GLU A 200 -15.08 17.30 -8.65
N HIS A 201 -14.51 16.11 -8.81
CA HIS A 201 -13.38 15.89 -9.72
C HIS A 201 -13.73 16.29 -11.17
N VAL A 202 -14.90 15.85 -11.68
CA VAL A 202 -15.34 16.20 -13.03
C VAL A 202 -15.63 17.69 -13.16
N LYS A 203 -16.23 18.32 -12.12
CA LYS A 203 -16.43 19.78 -12.08
C LYS A 203 -15.10 20.54 -12.14
N GLN A 204 -14.07 20.07 -11.42
CA GLN A 204 -12.73 20.68 -11.46
C GLN A 204 -12.10 20.58 -12.84
N LEU A 205 -12.23 19.42 -13.53
CA LEU A 205 -11.73 19.26 -14.91
C LEU A 205 -12.42 20.21 -15.90
N LEU A 206 -13.70 20.56 -15.66
CA LEU A 206 -14.47 21.46 -16.51
C LEU A 206 -14.26 22.95 -16.17
N ARG A 207 -13.71 23.26 -15.00
CA ARG A 207 -13.37 24.65 -14.61
C ARG A 207 -12.10 25.10 -15.34
N LYS A 208 -12.06 26.39 -15.66
CA LYS A 208 -10.82 27.00 -16.16
C LYS A 208 -9.73 26.92 -15.07
N PRO A 209 -8.49 26.59 -15.43
CA PRO A 209 -7.39 26.60 -14.45
C PRO A 209 -7.30 28.00 -13.81
N PRO A 210 -7.10 28.09 -12.50
CA PRO A 210 -6.93 29.37 -11.83
C PRO A 210 -5.70 30.07 -12.38
N LEU A 211 -5.83 31.38 -12.66
CA LEU A 211 -4.77 32.25 -13.21
C LEU A 211 -3.54 32.35 -12.28
N GLN A 212 -3.72 32.08 -10.98
CA GLN A 212 -2.64 32.06 -10.01
C GLN A 212 -2.68 30.75 -9.21
N GLU A 213 -1.62 29.97 -9.27
CA GLU A 213 -1.45 28.85 -8.37
C GLU A 213 -1.21 29.36 -6.93
N LYS A 214 -2.07 28.97 -6.00
CA LYS A 214 -1.86 29.24 -4.57
C LYS A 214 -0.53 28.64 -4.14
N LYS A 215 0.36 29.42 -3.56
CA LYS A 215 1.61 28.91 -2.97
C LYS A 215 1.26 27.87 -1.91
N LYS A 216 1.66 26.63 -2.16
CA LYS A 216 1.47 25.51 -1.23
C LYS A 216 2.43 25.65 -0.06
N SER A 217 1.99 25.38 1.17
CA SER A 217 2.87 25.27 2.33
C SER A 217 3.90 24.15 2.11
N TRP A 218 5.08 24.26 2.74
CA TRP A 218 6.12 23.22 2.68
C TRP A 218 5.57 21.84 3.06
N PHE A 219 4.75 21.76 4.10
CA PHE A 219 4.09 20.52 4.54
C PHE A 219 3.17 19.96 3.46
N GLN A 220 2.32 20.78 2.84
CA GLN A 220 1.39 20.38 1.78
C GLN A 220 2.12 19.92 0.51
N SER A 221 3.27 20.54 0.19
CA SER A 221 4.04 20.18 -1.00
C SER A 221 4.86 18.91 -0.83
N ARG A 222 5.31 18.59 0.41
CA ARG A 222 6.25 17.49 0.69
C ARG A 222 5.63 16.28 1.36
N ILE A 223 4.64 16.47 2.26
CA ILE A 223 4.12 15.39 3.10
C ILE A 223 2.75 14.93 2.60
N TYR A 224 1.73 15.77 2.72
CA TYR A 224 0.38 15.41 2.33
C TYR A 224 -0.49 16.62 2.03
N GLU A 225 -1.20 16.59 0.90
CA GLU A 225 -2.22 17.56 0.54
C GLU A 225 -3.60 16.89 0.59
N TRP A 226 -4.50 17.44 1.41
CA TRP A 226 -5.89 17.00 1.42
C TRP A 226 -6.56 17.32 0.09
N ASP A 227 -7.18 16.32 -0.53
CA ASP A 227 -7.83 16.45 -1.81
C ASP A 227 -9.30 16.05 -1.71
N PRO A 228 -10.23 17.00 -1.79
CA PRO A 228 -11.66 16.73 -1.68
C PRO A 228 -12.20 15.91 -2.86
N CYS A 229 -11.49 15.86 -3.98
CA CYS A 229 -11.88 15.15 -5.19
C CYS A 229 -11.42 13.70 -5.23
N PHE A 230 -10.79 13.21 -4.15
CA PHE A 230 -10.28 11.86 -4.08
C PHE A 230 -10.68 11.18 -2.76
N GLN A 231 -11.18 9.96 -2.87
CA GLN A 231 -11.45 9.11 -1.72
C GLN A 231 -10.73 7.77 -1.88
N PHE A 232 -10.15 7.29 -0.77
CA PHE A 232 -9.54 5.97 -0.75
C PHE A 232 -10.63 4.89 -0.69
N PRO A 233 -10.50 3.79 -1.47
CA PRO A 233 -11.38 2.63 -1.33
C PRO A 233 -11.32 2.03 0.08
N SER A 234 -12.42 1.40 0.52
CA SER A 234 -12.51 0.73 1.83
C SER A 234 -11.40 -0.30 2.02
N ARG A 235 -11.02 -1.01 0.97
CA ARG A 235 -9.92 -1.95 0.93
C ARG A 235 -8.59 -1.31 1.33
N MET A 236 -8.24 -0.15 0.77
CA MET A 236 -6.97 0.51 1.06
C MET A 236 -6.85 0.93 2.53
N ILE A 237 -7.93 1.46 3.10
CA ILE A 237 -7.98 1.85 4.50
C ILE A 237 -7.88 0.60 5.39
N GLY A 238 -8.68 -0.44 5.10
CA GLY A 238 -8.67 -1.68 5.86
C GLY A 238 -7.30 -2.36 5.85
N THR A 239 -6.67 -2.47 4.68
CA THR A 239 -5.31 -3.04 4.54
C THR A 239 -4.28 -2.24 5.33
N THR A 240 -4.36 -0.90 5.31
CA THR A 240 -3.40 -0.04 6.03
C THR A 240 -3.56 -0.17 7.54
N VAL A 241 -4.79 -0.16 8.06
CA VAL A 241 -5.07 -0.33 9.49
C VAL A 241 -4.60 -1.71 9.97
N LEU A 242 -4.95 -2.77 9.23
CA LEU A 242 -4.53 -4.12 9.55
C LEU A 242 -3.01 -4.28 9.51
N ALA A 243 -2.35 -3.75 8.47
CA ALA A 243 -0.89 -3.79 8.35
C ALA A 243 -0.19 -3.04 9.49
N PHE A 244 -0.76 -1.91 9.95
CA PHE A 244 -0.23 -1.14 11.06
C PHE A 244 -0.29 -1.93 12.38
N ILE A 245 -1.42 -2.58 12.66
CA ILE A 245 -1.59 -3.38 13.88
C ILE A 245 -0.75 -4.66 13.80
N CYS A 246 -0.71 -5.34 12.64
CA CYS A 246 0.14 -6.51 12.45
C CYS A 246 1.63 -6.16 12.60
N LEU A 247 2.08 -5.02 12.10
CA LEU A 247 3.45 -4.54 12.30
C LEU A 247 3.75 -4.32 13.78
N TYR A 248 2.84 -3.68 14.52
CA TYR A 248 2.97 -3.53 15.97
C TYR A 248 3.12 -4.88 16.67
N LEU A 249 2.23 -5.82 16.38
CA LEU A 249 2.28 -7.17 16.97
C LEU A 249 3.57 -7.90 16.63
N PHE A 250 4.03 -7.77 15.40
CA PHE A 250 5.26 -8.39 14.93
C PHE A 250 6.49 -7.84 15.67
N ILE A 251 6.55 -6.52 15.90
CA ILE A 251 7.60 -5.88 16.70
C ILE A 251 7.59 -6.40 18.15
N VAL A 252 6.40 -6.57 18.73
CA VAL A 252 6.27 -7.14 20.09
C VAL A 252 6.74 -8.58 20.13
N ILE A 253 6.38 -9.41 19.14
CA ILE A 253 6.85 -10.80 19.03
C ILE A 253 8.37 -10.83 18.89
N GLU A 254 8.94 -10.00 18.03
CA GLU A 254 10.39 -9.91 17.86
C GLU A 254 11.09 -9.51 19.17
N PHE A 255 10.53 -8.57 19.91
CA PHE A 255 11.07 -8.18 21.21
C PHE A 255 11.00 -9.33 22.24
N CYS A 256 9.92 -10.12 22.25
CA CYS A 256 9.84 -11.33 23.07
C CYS A 256 10.90 -12.36 22.69
N VAL A 257 11.09 -12.60 21.39
CA VAL A 257 12.15 -13.49 20.89
C VAL A 257 13.53 -12.97 21.28
N PHE A 258 13.75 -11.66 21.19
CA PHE A 258 15.00 -11.04 21.62
C PHE A 258 15.25 -11.27 23.11
N VAL A 259 14.25 -11.11 24.00
CA VAL A 259 14.39 -11.38 25.43
C VAL A 259 14.82 -12.82 25.67
N TYR A 260 14.19 -13.78 24.99
CA TYR A 260 14.56 -15.20 25.08
C TYR A 260 16.01 -15.46 24.61
N VAL A 261 16.39 -14.91 23.45
CA VAL A 261 17.75 -15.04 22.91
C VAL A 261 18.77 -14.37 23.81
N ARG A 262 18.44 -13.22 24.40
CA ARG A 262 19.31 -12.53 25.36
C ARG A 262 19.59 -13.40 26.56
N ASP A 263 18.56 -14.01 27.17
CA ASP A 263 18.71 -14.86 28.33
C ASP A 263 19.57 -16.12 28.01
N ALA A 264 19.40 -16.71 26.82
CA ALA A 264 20.25 -17.79 26.33
C ALA A 264 21.73 -17.34 26.15
N LEU A 265 21.93 -16.12 25.62
CA LEU A 265 23.27 -15.54 25.45
C LEU A 265 23.91 -15.19 26.79
N ASP A 266 23.14 -14.77 27.81
CA ASP A 266 23.64 -14.50 29.15
C ASP A 266 24.15 -15.79 29.83
N VAL A 267 23.44 -16.92 29.65
CA VAL A 267 23.90 -18.24 30.08
C VAL A 267 25.21 -18.63 29.36
N PHE A 268 25.27 -18.43 28.05
CA PHE A 268 26.48 -18.72 27.27
C PHE A 268 27.68 -17.87 27.70
N GLU A 269 27.46 -16.57 27.99
CA GLU A 269 28.51 -15.70 28.55
C GLU A 269 29.04 -16.22 29.89
N GLY A 270 28.15 -16.73 30.78
CA GLY A 270 28.53 -17.36 32.04
C GLY A 270 29.36 -18.64 31.85
N GLU A 271 29.02 -19.48 30.87
CA GLU A 271 29.81 -20.68 30.54
C GLU A 271 31.20 -20.28 30.02
N LEU A 272 31.30 -19.25 29.17
CA LEU A 272 32.59 -18.73 28.72
C LEU A 272 33.45 -18.20 29.87
N GLU A 273 32.85 -17.51 30.85
CA GLU A 273 33.57 -17.05 32.06
C GLU A 273 34.09 -18.21 32.91
N SER A 274 33.29 -19.26 33.11
CA SER A 274 33.70 -20.44 33.82
C SER A 274 34.86 -21.18 33.14
N TYR A 275 34.83 -21.22 31.78
CA TYR A 275 35.90 -21.78 30.97
C TYR A 275 37.21 -20.97 31.13
N ILE A 276 37.15 -19.65 31.05
CA ILE A 276 38.32 -18.77 31.27
C ILE A 276 38.92 -19.01 32.66
N ALA A 277 38.09 -19.13 33.70
CA ALA A 277 38.51 -19.38 35.06
C ALA A 277 39.19 -20.76 35.21
N SER A 278 38.75 -21.79 34.46
CA SER A 278 39.31 -23.15 34.52
C SER A 278 40.64 -23.28 33.76
N VAL A 279 40.86 -22.49 32.71
CA VAL A 279 42.07 -22.58 31.85
C VAL A 279 43.13 -21.55 32.30
N ASN A 280 43.47 -21.48 33.55
CA ASN A 280 44.59 -20.67 34.10
C ASN A 280 45.19 -19.69 33.10
N GLN A 281 44.70 -18.49 32.98
CA GLN A 281 45.13 -17.22 32.35
C GLN A 281 46.21 -17.20 31.23
N THR A 282 46.81 -18.29 30.86
CA THR A 282 47.94 -18.37 29.93
C THR A 282 47.61 -18.93 28.53
N GLY A 283 46.31 -19.15 28.28
CA GLY A 283 45.85 -19.67 26.98
C GLY A 283 45.81 -18.62 25.87
N THR A 284 46.29 -18.98 24.70
CA THR A 284 46.17 -18.17 23.46
C THR A 284 44.71 -17.81 23.08
N LEU A 285 43.74 -18.53 23.63
CA LEU A 285 42.30 -18.35 23.36
C LEU A 285 41.62 -17.24 24.20
N THR A 286 42.21 -16.85 25.34
CA THR A 286 41.64 -15.86 26.28
C THR A 286 41.30 -14.52 25.59
N PRO A 287 42.16 -13.90 24.75
CA PRO A 287 41.86 -12.64 24.12
C PRO A 287 40.71 -12.78 23.10
N VAL A 288 40.60 -13.90 22.43
CA VAL A 288 39.51 -14.18 21.47
C VAL A 288 38.16 -14.29 22.21
N ILE A 289 38.14 -14.99 23.35
CA ILE A 289 36.92 -15.15 24.15
C ILE A 289 36.45 -13.81 24.71
N LEU A 290 37.36 -12.94 25.16
CA LEU A 290 37.03 -11.60 25.58
C LEU A 290 36.43 -10.73 24.46
N GLN A 291 36.98 -10.82 23.24
CA GLN A 291 36.42 -10.15 22.08
C GLN A 291 35.02 -10.66 21.72
N VAL A 292 34.77 -11.98 21.78
CA VAL A 292 33.46 -12.57 21.57
C VAL A 292 32.44 -12.09 22.60
N LYS A 293 32.83 -12.02 23.86
CA LYS A 293 31.98 -11.50 24.95
C LYS A 293 31.59 -10.02 24.71
N GLU A 294 32.56 -9.19 24.32
CA GLU A 294 32.32 -7.81 23.99
C GLU A 294 31.37 -7.67 22.78
N LEU A 295 31.60 -8.49 21.73
CA LEU A 295 30.72 -8.54 20.57
C LEU A 295 29.27 -8.89 20.92
N ILE A 296 29.06 -9.91 21.77
CA ILE A 296 27.73 -10.30 22.23
C ILE A 296 27.03 -9.14 22.96
N LYS A 297 27.74 -8.50 23.90
CA LYS A 297 27.22 -7.35 24.67
C LYS A 297 26.81 -6.19 23.77
N ILE A 298 27.67 -5.83 22.81
CA ILE A 298 27.40 -4.74 21.85
C ILE A 298 26.24 -5.12 20.93
N SER A 299 26.20 -6.35 20.44
CA SER A 299 25.13 -6.84 19.55
C SER A 299 23.76 -6.75 20.21
N LYS A 300 23.64 -7.13 21.51
CA LYS A 300 22.40 -7.00 22.29
C LYS A 300 21.93 -5.54 22.34
N GLY A 301 22.84 -4.59 22.59
CA GLY A 301 22.53 -3.17 22.65
C GLY A 301 22.10 -2.61 21.29
N VAL A 302 22.84 -2.91 20.24
CA VAL A 302 22.57 -2.44 18.89
C VAL A 302 21.24 -2.98 18.39
N TRP A 303 20.93 -4.26 18.62
CA TRP A 303 19.68 -4.88 18.21
C TRP A 303 18.47 -4.12 18.77
N VAL A 304 18.45 -3.82 20.06
CA VAL A 304 17.33 -3.08 20.68
C VAL A 304 17.20 -1.66 20.14
N VAL A 305 18.33 -0.95 19.99
CA VAL A 305 18.32 0.44 19.53
C VAL A 305 17.81 0.53 18.08
N THR A 306 18.11 -0.46 17.23
CA THR A 306 17.71 -0.46 15.83
C THR A 306 16.25 -0.85 15.60
N ILE A 307 15.52 -1.40 16.56
CA ILE A 307 14.06 -1.64 16.49
C ILE A 307 13.31 -0.33 16.16
N LEU A 308 13.67 0.76 16.83
CA LEU A 308 12.97 2.04 16.65
C LEU A 308 13.09 2.61 15.23
N PRO A 309 14.29 2.81 14.64
CA PRO A 309 14.40 3.32 13.29
C PRO A 309 13.83 2.36 12.23
N ALA A 310 13.89 1.03 12.43
CA ALA A 310 13.29 0.06 11.54
C ALA A 310 11.76 0.17 11.54
N SER A 311 11.14 0.27 12.71
CA SER A 311 9.69 0.44 12.85
C SER A 311 9.20 1.76 12.25
N LEU A 312 9.88 2.88 12.51
CA LEU A 312 9.57 4.18 11.92
C LEU A 312 9.67 4.17 10.39
N THR A 313 10.66 3.47 9.86
CA THR A 313 10.83 3.30 8.40
C THR A 313 9.63 2.58 7.80
N CYS A 314 9.18 1.45 8.38
CA CYS A 314 8.04 0.69 7.88
C CYS A 314 6.72 1.45 8.06
N VAL A 315 6.53 2.17 9.16
CA VAL A 315 5.37 3.06 9.34
C VAL A 315 5.34 4.14 8.26
N SER A 316 6.49 4.75 7.95
CA SER A 316 6.57 5.76 6.89
C SER A 316 6.21 5.17 5.52
N TYR A 317 6.53 3.90 5.26
CA TYR A 317 6.15 3.22 4.02
C TYR A 317 4.66 2.99 3.90
N LEU A 318 3.95 2.66 4.98
CA LEU A 318 2.50 2.52 4.97
C LEU A 318 1.81 3.82 4.50
N PHE A 319 2.22 4.96 5.05
CA PHE A 319 1.69 6.25 4.60
C PHE A 319 2.11 6.61 3.18
N HIS A 320 3.34 6.28 2.81
CA HIS A 320 3.85 6.55 1.47
C HIS A 320 3.10 5.74 0.39
N ILE A 321 2.74 4.50 0.66
CA ILE A 321 1.94 3.65 -0.23
C ILE A 321 0.57 4.29 -0.52
N LEU A 322 -0.11 4.86 0.50
CA LEU A 322 -1.35 5.59 0.30
C LEU A 322 -1.15 6.82 -0.62
N ALA A 323 -0.09 7.58 -0.40
CA ALA A 323 0.24 8.73 -1.24
C ALA A 323 0.54 8.31 -2.69
N CYS A 324 1.30 7.22 -2.89
CA CYS A 324 1.60 6.65 -4.20
C CYS A 324 0.33 6.13 -4.89
N TYR A 325 -0.55 5.45 -4.17
CA TYR A 325 -1.83 4.98 -4.71
C TYR A 325 -2.64 6.14 -5.31
N ARG A 326 -2.86 7.22 -4.53
CA ARG A 326 -3.56 8.40 -5.01
C ARG A 326 -2.91 9.01 -6.25
N LYS A 327 -1.58 9.13 -6.25
CA LYS A 327 -0.82 9.69 -7.36
C LYS A 327 -0.91 8.84 -8.63
N HIS A 328 -0.81 7.52 -8.49
CA HIS A 328 -0.85 6.60 -9.62
C HIS A 328 -2.25 6.50 -10.23
N VAL A 329 -3.29 6.38 -9.41
CA VAL A 329 -4.69 6.35 -9.90
C VAL A 329 -5.04 7.65 -10.63
N LYS A 330 -4.69 8.82 -10.07
CA LYS A 330 -4.92 10.10 -10.75
C LYS A 330 -4.17 10.22 -12.08
N ARG A 331 -2.95 9.69 -12.16
CA ARG A 331 -2.20 9.64 -13.44
C ARG A 331 -2.89 8.75 -14.46
N LEU A 332 -3.42 7.61 -14.04
CA LEU A 332 -4.20 6.73 -14.92
C LEU A 332 -5.50 7.40 -15.36
N TRP A 333 -6.22 8.12 -14.49
CA TRP A 333 -7.41 8.89 -14.88
C TRP A 333 -7.08 9.98 -15.91
N ALA A 334 -5.90 10.55 -15.84
CA ALA A 334 -5.40 11.51 -16.84
C ALA A 334 -4.85 10.85 -18.12
N GLY A 335 -4.90 9.52 -18.23
CA GLY A 335 -4.38 8.77 -19.39
C GLY A 335 -2.85 8.62 -19.42
N ASN A 336 -2.14 9.08 -18.39
CA ASN A 336 -0.68 9.03 -18.35
C ASN A 336 -0.19 7.69 -17.79
N LYS A 337 0.38 6.84 -18.67
CA LYS A 337 0.95 5.53 -18.33
C LYS A 337 2.48 5.51 -18.27
N HIS A 338 3.16 6.64 -18.52
CA HIS A 338 4.64 6.70 -18.57
C HIS A 338 5.36 6.30 -17.28
N PHE A 339 4.69 6.30 -16.14
CA PHE A 339 5.26 5.86 -14.87
C PHE A 339 5.32 4.34 -14.71
N LEU A 340 4.66 3.59 -15.60
CA LEU A 340 4.68 2.13 -15.62
C LEU A 340 5.65 1.63 -16.69
N PRO A 341 6.35 0.50 -16.46
CA PRO A 341 7.12 -0.16 -17.50
C PRO A 341 6.24 -0.54 -18.71
N LEU A 342 6.80 -0.52 -19.91
CA LEU A 342 6.07 -0.78 -21.15
C LEU A 342 5.29 -2.11 -21.14
N LYS A 343 5.85 -3.14 -20.50
CA LYS A 343 5.22 -4.45 -20.32
C LYS A 343 3.85 -4.40 -19.64
N PHE A 344 3.61 -3.39 -18.80
CA PHE A 344 2.38 -3.23 -18.02
C PHE A 344 1.39 -2.23 -18.65
N HIS A 345 1.63 -1.72 -19.86
CA HIS A 345 0.70 -0.80 -20.52
C HIS A 345 -0.59 -1.48 -20.98
N SER A 346 -0.57 -2.79 -21.22
CA SER A 346 -1.71 -3.63 -21.57
C SER A 346 -1.79 -4.85 -20.65
N PRO A 347 -2.36 -4.71 -19.42
CA PRO A 347 -2.45 -5.81 -18.48
C PRO A 347 -3.51 -6.83 -18.90
N SER A 348 -3.31 -8.10 -18.53
CA SER A 348 -4.34 -9.13 -18.72
C SER A 348 -5.52 -8.89 -17.76
N SER A 349 -6.75 -9.00 -18.26
CA SER A 349 -7.96 -8.76 -17.46
C SER A 349 -8.07 -9.74 -16.28
N SER A 350 -7.90 -11.05 -16.53
CA SER A 350 -7.94 -12.09 -15.49
C SER A 350 -6.84 -11.89 -14.43
N GLY A 351 -5.62 -11.56 -14.87
CA GLY A 351 -4.50 -11.26 -13.97
C GLY A 351 -4.76 -10.04 -13.09
N SER A 352 -5.40 -9.00 -13.63
CA SER A 352 -5.72 -7.78 -12.88
C SER A 352 -6.83 -8.02 -11.85
N VAL A 353 -7.87 -8.79 -12.19
CA VAL A 353 -8.92 -9.17 -11.25
C VAL A 353 -8.36 -10.05 -10.12
N ALA A 354 -7.51 -11.03 -10.44
CA ALA A 354 -6.82 -11.81 -9.41
C ALA A 354 -5.88 -10.96 -8.54
N ALA A 355 -5.27 -9.92 -9.10
CA ALA A 355 -4.37 -9.02 -8.40
C ALA A 355 -5.07 -8.20 -7.31
N ILE A 356 -6.32 -7.75 -7.55
CA ILE A 356 -7.07 -7.00 -6.53
C ILE A 356 -7.36 -7.84 -5.29
N ALA A 357 -7.64 -9.13 -5.46
CA ALA A 357 -7.84 -10.05 -4.34
C ALA A 357 -6.54 -10.34 -3.57
N ARG A 358 -5.40 -10.41 -4.26
CA ARG A 358 -4.09 -10.72 -3.65
C ARG A 358 -3.47 -9.52 -2.96
N TYR A 359 -3.70 -8.31 -3.45
CA TYR A 359 -2.99 -7.10 -3.01
C TYR A 359 -2.99 -6.92 -1.50
N SER A 360 -4.16 -7.01 -0.84
CA SER A 360 -4.29 -6.73 0.60
C SER A 360 -3.41 -7.64 1.45
N GLY A 361 -3.45 -8.96 1.21
CA GLY A 361 -2.62 -9.92 1.94
C GLY A 361 -1.12 -9.75 1.64
N TRP A 362 -0.78 -9.51 0.37
CA TRP A 362 0.63 -9.33 -0.02
C TRP A 362 1.21 -8.03 0.55
N GLN A 363 0.43 -6.95 0.60
CA GLN A 363 0.88 -5.70 1.22
C GLN A 363 1.28 -5.91 2.69
N ILE A 364 0.50 -6.67 3.46
CA ILE A 364 0.80 -6.97 4.85
C ILE A 364 2.08 -7.82 4.93
N ALA A 365 2.16 -8.90 4.15
CA ALA A 365 3.34 -9.77 4.14
C ALA A 365 4.63 -9.01 3.75
N TYR A 366 4.56 -8.13 2.73
CA TYR A 366 5.71 -7.32 2.32
C TYR A 366 6.17 -6.34 3.40
N ILE A 367 5.25 -5.78 4.18
CA ILE A 367 5.61 -4.88 5.29
C ILE A 367 6.27 -5.66 6.43
N LEU A 368 5.75 -6.83 6.80
CA LEU A 368 6.30 -7.65 7.89
C LEU A 368 7.68 -8.21 7.54
N TRP A 369 7.82 -8.85 6.36
CA TRP A 369 9.11 -9.32 5.88
C TRP A 369 10.09 -8.18 5.61
N GLY A 370 9.60 -7.08 5.06
CA GLY A 370 10.40 -5.89 4.83
C GLY A 370 10.93 -5.29 6.13
N TYR A 371 10.12 -5.26 7.19
CA TYR A 371 10.56 -4.84 8.52
C TYR A 371 11.72 -5.71 9.03
N LEU A 372 11.58 -7.05 8.97
CA LEU A 372 12.62 -7.96 9.42
C LEU A 372 13.95 -7.73 8.67
N VAL A 373 13.89 -7.65 7.34
CA VAL A 373 15.09 -7.43 6.51
C VAL A 373 15.72 -6.07 6.81
N ILE A 374 14.91 -5.01 6.92
CA ILE A 374 15.39 -3.65 7.22
C ILE A 374 16.04 -3.62 8.63
N HIS A 375 15.42 -4.27 9.62
CA HIS A 375 15.96 -4.32 10.97
C HIS A 375 17.30 -5.04 11.03
N VAL A 376 17.42 -6.22 10.41
CA VAL A 376 18.70 -6.97 10.32
C VAL A 376 19.79 -6.12 9.66
N VAL A 377 19.49 -5.49 8.52
CA VAL A 377 20.48 -4.65 7.83
C VAL A 377 20.86 -3.41 8.64
N GLN A 378 19.89 -2.77 9.31
CA GLN A 378 20.19 -1.63 10.19
C GLN A 378 21.01 -2.07 11.41
N SER A 379 20.77 -3.25 11.97
CA SER A 379 21.57 -3.81 13.06
C SER A 379 23.01 -4.09 12.62
N LEU A 380 23.21 -4.67 11.43
CA LEU A 380 24.55 -4.85 10.88
C LEU A 380 25.26 -3.52 10.64
N CYS A 381 24.58 -2.52 10.08
CA CYS A 381 25.12 -1.17 9.93
C CYS A 381 25.44 -0.54 11.29
N GLY A 382 24.57 -0.75 12.28
CA GLY A 382 24.80 -0.29 13.66
C GLY A 382 26.05 -0.91 14.29
N LEU A 383 26.27 -2.21 14.09
CA LEU A 383 27.51 -2.89 14.53
C LEU A 383 28.76 -2.29 13.85
N VAL A 384 28.70 -2.08 12.54
CA VAL A 384 29.80 -1.43 11.81
C VAL A 384 30.09 -0.05 12.39
N ILE A 385 29.07 0.75 12.65
CA ILE A 385 29.24 2.10 13.26
C ILE A 385 29.82 1.99 14.67
N MET A 386 29.34 1.04 15.48
CA MET A 386 29.87 0.82 16.85
C MET A 386 31.36 0.50 16.81
N TYR A 387 31.78 -0.46 15.96
CA TYR A 387 33.18 -0.87 15.91
C TYR A 387 34.09 0.14 15.19
N SER A 388 33.61 0.84 14.17
CA SER A 388 34.44 1.77 13.39
C SER A 388 34.53 3.18 14.00
N LEU A 389 33.51 3.61 14.74
CA LEU A 389 33.43 4.99 15.24
C LEU A 389 33.33 5.05 16.76
N VAL A 390 32.34 4.34 17.37
CA VAL A 390 31.96 4.56 18.76
C VAL A 390 33.00 3.97 19.73
N LEU A 391 33.38 2.70 19.54
CA LEU A 391 34.37 2.04 20.42
C LEU A 391 35.73 2.72 20.41
N PRO A 392 36.33 3.04 19.25
CA PRO A 392 37.62 3.72 19.23
C PRO A 392 37.57 5.11 19.90
N VAL A 393 36.44 5.81 19.81
CA VAL A 393 36.26 7.09 20.51
C VAL A 393 36.19 6.88 22.01
N ILE A 394 35.46 5.86 22.49
CA ILE A 394 35.36 5.53 23.93
C ILE A 394 36.74 5.12 24.50
N HIS A 395 37.54 4.39 23.71
CA HIS A 395 38.89 3.97 24.11
C HIS A 395 39.97 5.04 23.92
N ASN A 396 39.58 6.32 23.78
CA ASN A 396 40.48 7.47 23.56
C ASN A 396 41.34 7.39 22.29
N GLN A 397 40.98 6.54 21.31
CA GLN A 397 41.60 6.45 20.00
C GLN A 397 40.91 7.32 18.95
N GLY A 398 40.12 8.31 19.37
CA GLY A 398 39.34 9.17 18.47
C GLY A 398 40.18 9.90 17.43
N LEU A 399 41.47 10.22 17.76
CA LEU A 399 42.40 10.86 16.82
C LEU A 399 42.78 9.90 15.66
N GLU A 400 42.97 8.61 15.94
CA GLU A 400 43.26 7.60 14.92
C GLU A 400 42.07 7.36 13.99
N VAL A 401 40.85 7.35 14.54
CA VAL A 401 39.59 7.27 13.75
C VAL A 401 39.49 8.51 12.84
N LEU A 402 39.72 9.70 13.36
CA LEU A 402 39.66 10.93 12.58
C LEU A 402 40.71 10.90 11.47
N ARG A 403 41.91 10.42 11.76
CA ARG A 403 42.99 10.23 10.76
C ARG A 403 42.61 9.22 9.71
N GLY A 404 42.03 8.04 10.10
CA GLY A 404 41.58 7.01 9.17
C GLY A 404 40.45 7.50 8.27
N LEU A 405 39.44 8.18 8.84
CA LEU A 405 38.37 8.83 8.09
C LEU A 405 38.91 9.90 7.13
N GLY A 406 39.84 10.72 7.60
CA GLY A 406 40.51 11.75 6.78
C GLY A 406 41.22 11.13 5.57
N ILE A 407 41.96 10.05 5.77
CA ILE A 407 42.65 9.33 4.69
C ILE A 407 41.61 8.70 3.72
N GLY A 408 40.51 8.09 4.24
CA GLY A 408 39.43 7.55 3.43
C GLY A 408 38.74 8.60 2.56
N ILE A 409 38.38 9.73 3.15
CA ILE A 409 37.76 10.86 2.44
C ILE A 409 38.75 11.43 1.39
N LEU A 410 40.05 11.59 1.73
CA LEU A 410 41.05 12.03 0.81
C LEU A 410 41.19 11.08 -0.38
N THR A 411 41.24 9.77 -0.14
CA THR A 411 41.34 8.76 -1.19
C THR A 411 40.12 8.80 -2.14
N ILE A 412 38.90 8.86 -1.59
CA ILE A 412 37.67 8.99 -2.39
C ILE A 412 37.69 10.32 -3.18
N SER A 413 38.13 11.43 -2.55
CA SER A 413 38.20 12.73 -3.20
C SER A 413 39.21 12.74 -4.35
N ILE A 414 40.37 12.08 -4.20
CA ILE A 414 41.37 11.94 -5.27
C ILE A 414 40.76 11.14 -6.45
N VAL A 415 40.10 10.00 -6.17
CA VAL A 415 39.46 9.18 -7.21
C VAL A 415 38.40 9.95 -7.98
N LEU A 416 37.51 10.66 -7.26
CA LEU A 416 36.48 11.52 -7.87
C LEU A 416 37.13 12.70 -8.63
N GLY A 417 38.16 13.31 -8.06
CA GLY A 417 38.89 14.41 -8.71
C GLY A 417 39.51 13.97 -10.02
N LEU A 418 40.10 12.79 -10.07
CA LEU A 418 40.68 12.22 -11.30
C LEU A 418 39.59 11.89 -12.34
N MET A 419 38.43 11.39 -11.95
CA MET A 419 37.31 11.21 -12.88
C MET A 419 36.80 12.54 -13.45
N ILE A 420 36.66 13.55 -12.61
CA ILE A 420 36.27 14.89 -13.04
C ILE A 420 37.36 15.50 -13.98
N LEU A 421 38.64 15.33 -13.64
CA LEU A 421 39.75 15.77 -14.47
C LEU A 421 39.73 15.16 -15.87
N GLN A 422 39.46 13.84 -15.98
CA GLN A 422 39.27 13.16 -17.27
C GLN A 422 38.17 13.82 -18.11
N VAL A 423 37.03 14.13 -17.50
CA VAL A 423 35.92 14.82 -18.19
C VAL A 423 36.30 16.22 -18.60
N CYS A 424 36.99 16.97 -17.74
CA CYS A 424 37.47 18.32 -18.03
C CYS A 424 38.47 18.34 -19.20
N ILE A 425 39.45 17.43 -19.18
CA ILE A 425 40.46 17.31 -20.25
C ILE A 425 39.76 16.92 -21.57
N ALA A 426 38.85 15.95 -21.54
CA ALA A 426 38.09 15.54 -22.72
C ALA A 426 37.26 16.71 -23.29
N GLY A 427 36.60 17.46 -22.43
CA GLY A 427 35.78 18.60 -22.82
C GLY A 427 36.58 19.82 -23.33
N SER A 428 37.81 20.04 -22.82
CA SER A 428 38.64 21.20 -23.18
C SER A 428 39.46 20.93 -24.43
N PHE A 429 40.10 19.78 -24.53
CA PHE A 429 41.13 19.53 -25.57
C PHE A 429 40.63 18.66 -26.73
N PHE A 430 39.64 17.79 -26.50
CA PHE A 430 39.25 16.79 -27.49
C PHE A 430 37.90 17.01 -28.15
N LEU A 431 37.06 17.93 -27.64
CA LEU A 431 35.78 18.30 -28.26
C LEU A 431 35.93 19.57 -29.11
N GLN A 432 35.24 19.57 -30.24
CA GLN A 432 35.14 20.75 -31.10
C GLN A 432 34.42 21.90 -30.39
N PRO A 433 34.75 23.18 -30.73
CA PRO A 433 34.05 24.32 -30.16
C PRO A 433 32.57 24.33 -30.56
N LYS A 434 31.76 25.06 -29.81
CA LYS A 434 30.33 25.22 -30.10
C LYS A 434 30.13 25.90 -31.46
N MET A 435 29.25 25.39 -32.29
CA MET A 435 28.89 25.96 -33.58
C MET A 435 28.01 27.21 -33.47
N SER A 436 27.12 27.23 -32.45
CA SER A 436 26.21 28.34 -32.19
C SER A 436 26.24 28.75 -30.71
N THR A 437 25.98 30.01 -30.42
CA THR A 437 25.84 30.56 -29.06
C THR A 437 24.59 30.03 -28.36
N VAL A 438 23.62 29.51 -29.12
CA VAL A 438 22.36 28.94 -28.59
C VAL A 438 22.54 27.51 -28.11
N ASP A 439 23.56 26.78 -28.56
CA ASP A 439 23.81 25.40 -28.17
C ASP A 439 24.25 25.29 -26.72
N LYS A 440 23.54 24.51 -25.93
CA LYS A 440 23.85 24.26 -24.51
C LYS A 440 25.12 23.42 -24.33
N GLN A 441 25.41 22.51 -25.26
CA GLN A 441 26.55 21.57 -25.17
C GLN A 441 27.42 21.65 -26.43
N LYS A 442 28.71 21.25 -26.28
CA LYS A 442 29.61 21.09 -27.41
C LYS A 442 29.17 19.90 -28.26
N PRO A 443 29.39 19.95 -29.61
CA PRO A 443 29.07 18.80 -30.48
C PRO A 443 29.95 17.59 -30.11
N LEU A 444 29.37 16.38 -30.23
CA LEU A 444 30.06 15.12 -29.99
C LEU A 444 30.96 14.76 -31.17
N ALA A 445 31.96 15.65 -31.44
CA ALA A 445 32.92 15.48 -32.51
C ALA A 445 34.33 15.64 -31.92
N LEU A 446 35.18 14.64 -32.20
CA LEU A 446 36.55 14.63 -31.71
C LEU A 446 37.40 15.59 -32.54
N ASN A 447 38.07 16.49 -31.84
CA ASN A 447 39.18 17.28 -32.35
C ASN A 447 40.51 16.61 -31.92
N ASN A 448 41.55 16.71 -32.70
CA ASN A 448 42.88 16.20 -32.37
C ASN A 448 42.92 14.67 -32.03
N ARG A 449 42.45 13.85 -32.95
CA ARG A 449 42.33 12.38 -32.79
C ARG A 449 43.61 11.69 -32.33
N LYS A 450 44.77 12.11 -32.85
CA LYS A 450 46.07 11.48 -32.49
C LYS A 450 46.39 11.63 -31.00
N MET A 451 46.20 12.84 -30.48
CA MET A 451 46.43 13.14 -29.07
C MET A 451 45.41 12.41 -28.18
N PHE A 452 44.16 12.32 -28.62
CA PHE A 452 43.14 11.56 -27.91
C PHE A 452 43.49 10.06 -27.81
N HIS A 453 44.04 9.44 -28.85
CA HIS A 453 44.46 8.05 -28.80
C HIS A 453 45.59 7.83 -27.78
N ASN A 454 46.59 8.70 -27.71
CA ASN A 454 47.65 8.62 -26.71
C ASN A 454 47.09 8.80 -25.28
N PHE A 455 46.23 9.77 -25.07
CA PHE A 455 45.56 10.01 -23.79
C PHE A 455 44.73 8.78 -23.37
N SER A 456 43.96 8.22 -24.27
CA SER A 456 43.14 7.03 -24.00
C SER A 456 43.98 5.80 -23.69
N TYR A 457 45.16 5.64 -24.34
CA TYR A 457 46.06 4.53 -24.07
C TYR A 457 46.62 4.57 -22.64
N PHE A 458 47.13 5.72 -22.19
CA PHE A 458 47.64 5.87 -20.81
C PHE A 458 46.54 5.71 -19.77
N LEU A 459 45.36 6.26 -20.02
CA LEU A 459 44.23 6.17 -19.10
C LEU A 459 43.61 4.78 -19.08
N PHE A 460 43.80 3.94 -20.10
CA PHE A 460 43.26 2.60 -20.13
C PHE A 460 43.60 1.80 -18.88
N PHE A 461 44.88 1.72 -18.52
CA PHE A 461 45.36 0.98 -17.35
C PHE A 461 44.85 1.59 -16.04
N TYR A 462 44.82 2.88 -15.95
CA TYR A 462 44.28 3.59 -14.80
C TYR A 462 42.77 3.37 -14.64
N ASN A 463 42.00 3.39 -15.72
CA ASN A 463 40.56 3.16 -15.70
C ASN A 463 40.18 1.70 -15.34
N VAL A 464 41.08 0.74 -15.47
CA VAL A 464 40.84 -0.63 -14.96
C VAL A 464 40.70 -0.60 -13.43
N LEU A 465 41.57 0.14 -12.73
CA LEU A 465 41.49 0.28 -11.27
C LEU A 465 40.25 1.07 -10.85
N LEU A 466 39.93 2.15 -11.54
CA LEU A 466 38.69 2.91 -11.31
C LEU A 466 37.45 2.06 -11.56
N GLY A 467 37.48 1.21 -12.58
CA GLY A 467 36.41 0.28 -12.92
C GLY A 467 36.13 -0.74 -11.81
N LEU A 468 37.16 -1.22 -11.12
CA LEU A 468 36.99 -2.08 -9.94
C LEU A 468 36.23 -1.36 -8.83
N GLY A 469 36.62 -0.13 -8.50
CA GLY A 469 35.93 0.70 -7.52
C GLY A 469 34.47 1.00 -7.91
N ALA A 470 34.23 1.28 -9.19
CA ALA A 470 32.89 1.50 -9.72
C ALA A 470 32.02 0.22 -9.65
N CYS A 471 32.58 -0.97 -9.86
CA CYS A 471 31.89 -2.23 -9.72
C CYS A 471 31.47 -2.49 -8.27
N LEU A 472 32.37 -2.27 -7.31
CA LEU A 472 32.08 -2.39 -5.88
C LEU A 472 31.01 -1.37 -5.44
N SER A 473 31.11 -0.13 -5.88
CA SER A 473 30.11 0.90 -5.57
C SER A 473 28.74 0.55 -6.14
N ARG A 474 28.68 -0.02 -7.35
CA ARG A 474 27.43 -0.52 -7.95
C ARG A 474 26.78 -1.62 -7.11
N LEU A 475 27.59 -2.57 -6.62
CA LEU A 475 27.11 -3.65 -5.75
C LEU A 475 26.53 -3.08 -4.45
N LEU A 476 27.28 -2.21 -3.77
CA LEU A 476 26.85 -1.58 -2.52
C LEU A 476 25.56 -0.77 -2.70
N ILE A 477 25.49 0.07 -3.72
CA ILE A 477 24.29 0.86 -4.02
C ILE A 477 23.10 -0.05 -4.32
N SER A 478 23.31 -1.14 -5.08
CA SER A 478 22.23 -2.08 -5.39
C SER A 478 21.71 -2.80 -4.13
N CYS A 479 22.60 -3.19 -3.22
CA CYS A 479 22.22 -3.80 -1.94
C CYS A 479 21.44 -2.82 -1.06
N ILE A 480 21.92 -1.58 -0.91
CA ILE A 480 21.27 -0.55 -0.11
C ILE A 480 19.88 -0.22 -0.69
N LEU A 481 19.78 0.02 -1.99
CA LEU A 481 18.51 0.33 -2.64
C LEU A 481 17.55 -0.86 -2.61
N GLY A 482 18.05 -2.08 -2.80
CA GLY A 482 17.26 -3.30 -2.72
C GLY A 482 16.63 -3.47 -1.34
N THR A 483 17.43 -3.32 -0.29
CA THR A 483 16.96 -3.38 1.10
C THR A 483 15.96 -2.27 1.42
N TRP A 484 16.26 -1.03 0.99
CA TRP A 484 15.39 0.11 1.20
C TRP A 484 14.02 -0.04 0.51
N LEU A 485 13.96 -0.70 -0.64
CA LEU A 485 12.73 -0.83 -1.43
C LEU A 485 11.98 -2.13 -1.16
N ILE A 486 12.52 -3.09 -0.39
CA ILE A 486 11.95 -4.45 -0.24
C ILE A 486 10.53 -4.45 0.32
N ALA A 487 10.22 -3.56 1.26
CA ALA A 487 8.90 -3.42 1.86
C ALA A 487 7.89 -2.69 0.95
N ARG A 488 8.33 -2.14 -0.19
CA ARG A 488 7.54 -1.28 -1.06
C ARG A 488 7.01 -2.03 -2.27
N ILE A 489 5.74 -2.38 -2.24
CA ILE A 489 5.06 -3.07 -3.34
C ILE A 489 4.73 -2.14 -4.53
N ASP A 490 4.74 -0.81 -4.32
CA ASP A 490 4.42 0.20 -5.34
C ASP A 490 5.54 0.43 -6.36
N ARG A 491 6.72 -0.15 -6.14
CA ARG A 491 7.88 -0.09 -7.04
C ARG A 491 8.52 -1.45 -7.17
N THR A 492 9.11 -1.69 -8.33
CA THR A 492 9.90 -2.90 -8.54
C THR A 492 11.37 -2.66 -8.17
N ILE A 493 12.00 -3.69 -7.61
CA ILE A 493 13.44 -3.77 -7.36
C ILE A 493 14.16 -4.35 -8.57
N MET A 494 13.39 -5.04 -9.46
CA MET A 494 13.95 -5.76 -10.60
C MET A 494 14.48 -4.80 -11.65
N GLN A 495 15.54 -5.21 -12.34
CA GLN A 495 16.12 -4.47 -13.44
C GLN A 495 15.14 -4.36 -14.61
N LYS A 496 15.38 -3.35 -15.46
CA LYS A 496 14.59 -3.09 -16.65
C LYS A 496 14.58 -4.33 -17.56
N GLY A 497 13.38 -4.81 -17.90
CA GLY A 497 13.14 -6.08 -18.63
C GLY A 497 12.71 -7.24 -17.74
N TYR A 498 13.09 -7.26 -16.47
CA TYR A 498 12.74 -8.31 -15.51
C TYR A 498 11.61 -7.89 -14.54
N GLU A 499 11.03 -6.72 -14.71
CA GLU A 499 9.97 -6.18 -13.82
C GLU A 499 8.75 -7.14 -13.72
N GLY A 500 8.55 -7.99 -14.73
CA GLY A 500 7.49 -9.00 -14.73
C GLY A 500 7.70 -10.15 -13.76
N ALA A 501 8.91 -10.36 -13.23
CA ALA A 501 9.19 -11.36 -12.22
C ALA A 501 8.75 -10.90 -10.82
N ASP A 502 8.63 -9.59 -10.59
CA ASP A 502 8.16 -9.04 -9.34
C ASP A 502 6.64 -9.23 -9.20
N MET A 503 6.28 -10.24 -8.42
CA MET A 503 4.87 -10.58 -8.18
C MET A 503 4.13 -9.50 -7.40
N GLY A 504 4.80 -8.84 -6.44
CA GLY A 504 4.23 -7.76 -5.65
C GLY A 504 3.87 -6.56 -6.49
N PHE A 505 4.83 -6.10 -7.29
CA PHE A 505 4.60 -5.00 -8.22
C PHE A 505 3.51 -5.32 -9.26
N ARG A 506 3.47 -6.57 -9.75
CA ARG A 506 2.41 -7.02 -10.65
C ARG A 506 1.01 -6.97 -10.01
N ALA A 507 0.90 -7.35 -8.73
CA ALA A 507 -0.35 -7.24 -7.99
C ALA A 507 -0.76 -5.78 -7.78
N TRP A 508 0.20 -4.90 -7.48
CA TRP A 508 -0.02 -3.46 -7.39
C TRP A 508 -0.58 -2.87 -8.68
N VAL A 509 0.08 -3.13 -9.80
CA VAL A 509 -0.32 -2.60 -11.10
C VAL A 509 -1.69 -3.16 -11.53
N GLY A 510 -1.92 -4.46 -11.35
CA GLY A 510 -3.20 -5.08 -11.68
C GLY A 510 -4.36 -4.47 -10.89
N MET A 511 -4.18 -4.26 -9.59
CA MET A 511 -5.14 -3.55 -8.73
C MET A 511 -5.43 -2.13 -9.22
N LEU A 512 -4.39 -1.35 -9.56
CA LEU A 512 -4.55 0.02 -10.06
C LEU A 512 -5.39 0.07 -11.34
N TYR A 513 -5.22 -0.90 -12.24
CA TYR A 513 -6.02 -0.96 -13.46
C TYR A 513 -7.47 -1.31 -13.19
N VAL A 514 -7.76 -2.25 -12.29
CA VAL A 514 -9.16 -2.54 -11.90
C VAL A 514 -9.81 -1.31 -11.32
N ASP A 515 -9.15 -0.63 -10.38
CA ASP A 515 -9.66 0.62 -9.80
C ASP A 515 -9.84 1.71 -10.87
N HIS A 516 -8.89 1.86 -11.79
CA HIS A 516 -8.99 2.81 -12.88
C HIS A 516 -10.24 2.58 -13.74
N TYR A 517 -10.52 1.33 -14.14
CA TYR A 517 -11.67 1.04 -15.00
C TYR A 517 -13.01 1.13 -14.28
N HIS A 518 -13.09 0.74 -13.00
CA HIS A 518 -14.35 0.70 -12.25
C HIS A 518 -14.68 2.02 -11.53
N THR A 519 -13.68 2.80 -11.12
CA THR A 519 -13.88 4.03 -10.34
C THR A 519 -13.55 5.31 -11.10
N HIS A 520 -13.39 5.24 -12.43
CA HIS A 520 -13.03 6.40 -13.24
C HIS A 520 -14.11 7.49 -13.17
N PRO A 521 -13.83 8.67 -12.60
CA PRO A 521 -14.86 9.67 -12.29
C PRO A 521 -15.61 10.16 -13.53
N VAL A 522 -14.88 10.34 -14.64
CA VAL A 522 -15.48 10.81 -15.89
C VAL A 522 -16.41 9.76 -16.48
N LEU A 523 -16.00 8.48 -16.47
CA LEU A 523 -16.82 7.37 -16.98
C LEU A 523 -18.10 7.20 -16.15
N VAL A 524 -17.97 7.17 -14.82
CA VAL A 524 -19.10 7.03 -13.89
C VAL A 524 -20.07 8.19 -14.03
N SER A 525 -19.56 9.44 -14.10
CA SER A 525 -20.38 10.63 -14.31
C SER A 525 -21.11 10.61 -15.66
N PHE A 526 -20.44 10.15 -16.71
CA PHE A 526 -21.03 10.01 -18.04
C PHE A 526 -22.16 8.98 -18.03
N CYS A 527 -21.94 7.80 -17.46
CA CYS A 527 -22.97 6.77 -17.31
C CYS A 527 -24.16 7.27 -16.48
N HIS A 528 -23.91 8.01 -15.40
CA HIS A 528 -24.97 8.61 -14.59
C HIS A 528 -25.85 9.59 -15.38
N ILE A 529 -25.23 10.46 -16.17
CA ILE A 529 -25.95 11.41 -17.02
C ILE A 529 -26.79 10.68 -18.06
N LEU A 530 -26.25 9.61 -18.68
CA LEU A 530 -27.00 8.81 -19.64
C LEU A 530 -28.20 8.11 -19.00
N LEU A 531 -28.00 7.43 -17.88
CA LEU A 531 -29.06 6.72 -17.15
C LEU A 531 -30.16 7.69 -16.70
N ARG A 532 -29.78 8.85 -16.18
CA ARG A 532 -30.74 9.88 -15.79
C ARG A 532 -31.54 10.37 -16.99
N GLY A 533 -30.89 10.59 -18.13
CA GLY A 533 -31.57 11.00 -19.37
C GLY A 533 -32.53 9.91 -19.91
N LEU A 534 -32.20 8.63 -19.74
CA LEU A 534 -33.09 7.53 -20.11
C LEU A 534 -34.30 7.46 -19.17
N ARG A 535 -34.11 7.54 -17.85
CA ARG A 535 -35.20 7.56 -16.87
C ARG A 535 -36.15 8.75 -17.10
N GLU A 536 -35.62 9.96 -17.32
CA GLU A 536 -36.42 11.14 -17.63
C GLU A 536 -37.28 10.93 -18.91
N ARG A 537 -36.75 10.24 -19.93
CA ARG A 537 -37.50 9.91 -21.15
C ARG A 537 -38.57 8.86 -20.91
N GLN A 538 -38.29 7.80 -20.15
CA GLN A 538 -39.26 6.76 -19.78
C GLN A 538 -40.42 7.34 -18.97
N LEU A 539 -40.12 8.19 -17.98
CA LEU A 539 -41.14 8.89 -17.20
C LEU A 539 -42.01 9.81 -18.09
N GLN A 540 -41.41 10.51 -19.05
CA GLN A 540 -42.16 11.34 -19.99
C GLN A 540 -43.05 10.51 -20.92
N GLN A 541 -42.58 9.34 -21.35
CA GLN A 541 -43.37 8.41 -22.16
C GLN A 541 -44.53 7.80 -21.36
N ALA A 542 -44.28 7.38 -20.11
CA ALA A 542 -45.32 6.85 -19.23
C ALA A 542 -46.41 7.91 -18.91
N LEU A 543 -46.00 9.15 -18.66
CA LEU A 543 -46.93 10.27 -18.45
C LEU A 543 -47.70 10.66 -19.72
N SER A 544 -47.11 10.49 -20.91
CA SER A 544 -47.81 10.76 -22.16
C SER A 544 -48.76 9.64 -22.61
N CYS A 545 -48.58 8.39 -22.14
CA CYS A 545 -49.54 7.31 -22.33
C CYS A 545 -50.75 7.38 -21.38
N GLY A 546 -50.64 8.11 -20.26
CA GLY A 546 -51.70 8.19 -19.24
C GLY A 546 -52.64 9.42 -19.34
N HIS A 547 -52.34 10.42 -20.16
CA HIS A 547 -53.14 11.62 -20.32
C HIS A 547 -53.38 11.95 -21.80
N LEU A 548 -54.57 11.65 -22.28
CA LEU A 548 -55.23 12.38 -23.38
C LEU A 548 -55.48 13.82 -22.88
N TYR A 549 -54.84 14.78 -23.53
CA TYR A 549 -55.10 16.19 -23.35
C TYR A 549 -54.43 16.92 -22.17
N GLN A 550 -53.21 17.40 -22.39
CA GLN A 550 -52.75 18.63 -21.76
C GLN A 550 -51.92 19.47 -22.75
N PRO A 551 -52.15 20.79 -22.89
CA PRO A 551 -51.48 21.62 -23.87
C PRO A 551 -50.00 21.75 -23.55
N ALA A 552 -49.19 21.48 -24.56
CA ALA A 552 -47.74 21.50 -24.49
C ALA A 552 -47.22 22.92 -24.24
N GLY A 553 -46.82 23.21 -22.97
CA GLY A 553 -45.88 24.29 -22.74
C GLY A 553 -44.56 24.06 -23.48
N PRO A 554 -43.72 25.07 -23.76
CA PRO A 554 -42.53 24.96 -24.57
C PRO A 554 -41.53 24.00 -23.99
N ARG A 555 -41.61 22.70 -24.37
CA ARG A 555 -40.67 21.64 -24.02
C ARG A 555 -39.38 21.88 -24.79
N THR A 556 -38.39 22.48 -24.18
CA THR A 556 -37.04 22.47 -24.73
C THR A 556 -36.59 21.02 -24.88
N SER A 557 -36.58 20.55 -26.13
CA SER A 557 -36.17 19.20 -26.48
C SER A 557 -34.80 18.89 -25.86
N ALA A 558 -34.56 17.66 -25.39
CA ALA A 558 -33.28 17.25 -24.82
C ALA A 558 -32.07 17.53 -25.73
N ARG A 559 -32.30 17.57 -27.07
CA ARG A 559 -31.27 17.86 -28.07
C ARG A 559 -30.66 19.27 -27.95
N PRO A 560 -31.42 20.38 -27.83
CA PRO A 560 -30.83 21.72 -27.63
C PRO A 560 -30.03 21.79 -26.31
N ARG A 561 -30.53 21.18 -25.24
CA ARG A 561 -29.86 21.18 -23.92
C ARG A 561 -28.53 20.43 -23.98
N THR A 562 -28.48 19.30 -24.67
CA THR A 562 -27.24 18.52 -24.86
C THR A 562 -26.27 19.28 -25.77
N ARG A 563 -26.77 19.91 -26.85
CA ARG A 563 -25.96 20.75 -27.74
C ARG A 563 -25.39 21.96 -27.00
N TRP A 564 -26.16 22.60 -26.16
CA TRP A 564 -25.71 23.73 -25.37
C TRP A 564 -24.61 23.34 -24.36
N ARG A 565 -24.80 22.24 -23.64
CA ARG A 565 -23.78 21.70 -22.74
C ARG A 565 -22.51 21.30 -23.48
N LEU A 566 -22.63 20.67 -24.65
CA LEU A 566 -21.50 20.33 -25.49
C LEU A 566 -20.77 21.59 -25.97
N LEU A 567 -21.51 22.61 -26.41
CA LEU A 567 -20.94 23.89 -26.83
C LEU A 567 -20.16 24.54 -25.67
N GLN A 568 -20.74 24.59 -24.47
CA GLN A 568 -20.09 25.11 -23.28
C GLN A 568 -18.81 24.33 -22.94
N THR A 569 -18.84 22.99 -23.07
CA THR A 569 -17.65 22.14 -22.84
C THR A 569 -16.55 22.44 -23.86
N LEU A 570 -16.90 22.61 -25.14
CA LEU A 570 -15.95 22.92 -26.21
C LEU A 570 -15.36 24.34 -26.10
N ILE A 571 -16.16 25.32 -25.67
CA ILE A 571 -15.67 26.69 -25.41
C ILE A 571 -14.66 26.70 -24.26
N ASN A 572 -14.95 25.95 -23.20
CA ASN A 572 -14.05 25.87 -22.04
C ASN A 572 -12.80 24.99 -22.29
N ASN A 573 -12.83 24.13 -23.29
CA ASN A 573 -11.74 23.23 -23.65
C ASN A 573 -11.48 23.25 -25.16
N PRO A 574 -10.84 24.29 -25.71
CA PRO A 574 -10.65 24.48 -27.15
C PRO A 574 -9.87 23.33 -27.83
N ARG A 575 -9.03 22.62 -27.09
CA ARG A 575 -8.31 21.43 -27.60
C ARG A 575 -9.26 20.30 -28.04
N LEU A 576 -10.42 20.14 -27.40
CA LEU A 576 -11.42 19.15 -27.81
C LEU A 576 -12.08 19.49 -29.17
N LEU A 577 -12.01 20.74 -29.57
CA LEU A 577 -12.54 21.20 -30.86
C LEU A 577 -11.74 20.64 -32.06
N MET A 578 -10.42 20.49 -31.89
CA MET A 578 -9.53 19.87 -32.86
C MET A 578 -9.83 18.38 -33.04
N LEU A 579 -10.06 17.65 -31.94
CA LEU A 579 -10.42 16.23 -31.94
C LEU A 579 -11.77 15.97 -32.67
N ARG A 580 -12.70 16.92 -32.62
CA ARG A 580 -14.01 16.80 -33.28
C ARG A 580 -13.96 17.09 -34.77
N LYS A 581 -13.03 17.92 -35.24
CA LYS A 581 -12.87 18.28 -36.65
C LYS A 581 -12.21 17.19 -37.50
N SER A 582 -11.43 16.31 -36.86
CA SER A 582 -10.89 15.14 -37.55
C SER A 582 -12.02 14.13 -37.76
N LYS A 583 -12.59 14.08 -39.00
CA LYS A 583 -13.44 12.96 -39.41
C LYS A 583 -12.60 11.69 -39.31
N PRO A 584 -13.13 10.57 -38.76
CA PRO A 584 -12.43 9.29 -38.82
C PRO A 584 -12.35 8.90 -40.29
N GLY A 585 -11.22 9.16 -40.94
CA GLY A 585 -10.82 8.50 -42.18
C GLY A 585 -10.47 7.04 -41.87
N PRO A 586 -10.39 6.15 -42.86
CA PRO A 586 -10.15 4.72 -42.64
C PRO A 586 -8.73 4.42 -42.18
N GLY A 587 -8.33 4.89 -41.02
CA GLY A 587 -7.02 4.68 -40.44
C GLY A 587 -7.01 4.99 -38.96
N SER A 588 -7.37 3.99 -38.15
CA SER A 588 -7.30 4.05 -36.68
C SER A 588 -5.91 4.43 -36.11
N GLN A 589 -4.87 4.45 -36.95
CA GLN A 589 -3.49 4.74 -36.54
C GLN A 589 -3.21 6.25 -36.35
N GLU A 590 -3.82 7.13 -37.16
CA GLU A 590 -3.67 8.58 -37.04
C GLU A 590 -4.29 9.14 -35.75
N PHE A 591 -5.43 8.58 -35.33
CA PHE A 591 -6.10 9.00 -34.08
C PHE A 591 -5.27 8.68 -32.84
N THR A 592 -4.56 7.55 -32.86
CA THR A 592 -3.63 7.15 -31.81
C THR A 592 -2.38 8.04 -31.78
N GLN A 593 -1.89 8.47 -32.94
CA GLN A 593 -0.75 9.40 -33.02
C GLN A 593 -1.11 10.81 -32.58
N ILE A 594 -2.30 11.32 -32.87
CA ILE A 594 -2.77 12.64 -32.40
C ILE A 594 -2.96 12.63 -30.88
N LEU A 595 -3.49 11.54 -30.30
CA LEU A 595 -3.58 11.37 -28.85
C LEU A 595 -2.20 11.29 -28.18
N LEU A 596 -1.22 10.66 -28.81
CA LEU A 596 0.16 10.56 -28.33
C LEU A 596 0.91 11.90 -28.42
N THR A 597 0.65 12.73 -29.43
CA THR A 597 1.26 14.06 -29.54
C THR A 597 0.63 15.07 -28.58
N CYS A 598 -0.67 14.99 -28.31
CA CYS A 598 -1.32 15.82 -27.27
C CYS A 598 -0.92 15.45 -25.85
N SER A 599 -0.39 14.25 -25.60
CA SER A 599 0.12 13.85 -24.28
C SER A 599 1.57 14.30 -24.01
N LYS A 600 2.28 14.77 -25.04
CA LYS A 600 3.68 15.24 -24.95
C LYS A 600 3.84 16.75 -24.74
N SER A 601 2.77 17.52 -24.86
CA SER A 601 2.71 18.94 -24.51
C SER A 601 1.96 19.14 -23.18
#